data_4381592b9824bbe977eee21b76eb82bd
#
_entry.id   4381592b9824bbe977eee21b76eb82bd
#
_cell.length_a   1.000
_cell.length_b   1.000
_cell.length_c   1.000
_cell.angle_alpha   90.00
_cell.angle_beta   90.00
_cell.angle_gamma   90.00
#
_symmetry.space_group_name_H-M   'P 1'
#
loop_
_entity.id
_entity.type
_entity.pdbx_description
1 polymer ?
#
loop_
_entity_poly.entity_id
_entity_poly.type
_entity_poly.pdbx_seq_one_letter_code
_entity_poly.pdbx_strand_id
1 'polypeptide(L)'
;MELEKSFEPKHIESRWYPRWEESGYFKAGLDKSKSEAFCILLPPPNVTGTLHMGHGFNQTLMDALTRYHRMKGDNTLWQPGTDHAGIATQIVVERQLDAQGITRHDLGREKFIDKVWEWKKVSGDTITRQMRRLGTSPDWSRERFTMDEGLSQSVTETFVRLFNEGLIYRGKRLVNWDPKLHTAVSDLEVVQEEEDGFMWHIRYPLVKKDSVKGLTHLTVATTRPETMLGDVAVMVHPEDERYRHLIGKQVTLPLSERTIPIIADEYVDTEFGTGVVKVTPAHDFNDYAVGQRHKLPTFSILSLDGKIIESIATDPWVAAQNYVAPDEDGGVSITRPTPKYSYRDIPAAYRGLDRFVARKQIVADLKEAGLFEKEEKHKLKVPRGDRTGVVIEPMLTDQWFVAMSKAGSEGKSITEQALECVSSGEVKFHPENWVNTYNQWLNNIQDWCISRQ
;
A
#
# COMPACT_ATOMS: atom_id res chain seq x y z
N MET A 1 -26.88 55.00 -7.36
CA MET A 1 -25.79 54.25 -8.03
C MET A 1 -26.48 53.31 -9.01
N GLU A 2 -26.40 53.59 -10.30
CA GLU A 2 -26.94 52.68 -11.31
C GLU A 2 -26.03 51.46 -11.40
N LEU A 3 -26.63 50.26 -11.35
CA LEU A 3 -25.92 49.01 -11.57
C LEU A 3 -25.63 48.86 -13.07
N GLU A 4 -24.43 48.40 -13.40
CA GLU A 4 -24.07 48.08 -14.78
C GLU A 4 -24.96 46.94 -15.31
N LYS A 5 -25.32 47.00 -16.60
CA LYS A 5 -26.23 46.02 -17.23
C LYS A 5 -25.65 44.63 -17.34
N SER A 6 -24.33 44.46 -17.24
CA SER A 6 -23.64 43.19 -17.26
C SER A 6 -22.78 43.03 -16.02
N PHE A 7 -22.74 41.82 -15.49
CA PHE A 7 -21.86 41.45 -14.38
C PHE A 7 -20.47 41.05 -14.91
N GLU A 8 -19.45 41.86 -14.55
CA GLU A 8 -18.07 41.61 -14.92
C GLU A 8 -17.26 41.08 -13.70
N PRO A 9 -17.19 39.73 -13.50
CA PRO A 9 -16.60 39.16 -12.27
C PRO A 9 -15.15 39.58 -12.06
N LYS A 10 -14.40 39.77 -13.15
CA LYS A 10 -12.97 40.06 -13.13
C LYS A 10 -12.59 41.31 -12.32
N HIS A 11 -13.42 42.34 -12.38
CA HIS A 11 -13.20 43.58 -11.62
C HIS A 11 -13.60 43.48 -10.16
N ILE A 12 -14.54 42.59 -9.86
CA ILE A 12 -15.05 42.36 -8.51
C ILE A 12 -14.10 41.46 -7.72
N GLU A 13 -13.67 40.35 -8.31
CA GLU A 13 -12.77 39.38 -7.67
C GLU A 13 -11.44 40.01 -7.27
N SER A 14 -10.81 40.76 -8.17
CA SER A 14 -9.54 41.43 -7.91
C SER A 14 -9.61 42.53 -6.85
N ARG A 15 -10.81 43.13 -6.61
CA ARG A 15 -11.01 44.20 -5.66
C ARG A 15 -11.40 43.72 -4.26
N TRP A 16 -12.35 42.77 -4.18
CA TRP A 16 -12.97 42.42 -2.90
C TRP A 16 -12.15 41.40 -2.10
N TYR A 17 -11.58 40.41 -2.75
CA TYR A 17 -10.87 39.37 -2.03
C TYR A 17 -9.65 39.88 -1.23
N PRO A 18 -8.75 40.70 -1.81
CA PRO A 18 -7.67 41.32 -1.05
C PRO A 18 -8.16 42.14 0.14
N ARG A 19 -9.25 42.93 -0.05
CA ARG A 19 -9.85 43.73 1.03
C ARG A 19 -10.37 42.85 2.19
N TRP A 20 -10.98 41.72 1.89
CA TRP A 20 -11.46 40.80 2.93
C TRP A 20 -10.29 40.16 3.72
N GLU A 21 -9.25 39.77 3.02
CA GLU A 21 -8.05 39.17 3.64
C GLU A 21 -7.30 40.20 4.49
N GLU A 22 -7.04 41.40 3.97
CA GLU A 22 -6.37 42.48 4.68
C GLU A 22 -7.18 42.97 5.91
N SER A 23 -8.51 42.98 5.81
CA SER A 23 -9.39 43.33 6.93
C SER A 23 -9.47 42.21 7.99
N GLY A 24 -8.89 41.04 7.74
CA GLY A 24 -8.85 39.90 8.68
C GLY A 24 -10.21 39.23 8.91
N TYR A 25 -11.17 39.38 7.99
CA TYR A 25 -12.52 38.84 8.16
C TYR A 25 -12.59 37.31 8.24
N PHE A 26 -11.55 36.63 7.80
CA PHE A 26 -11.48 35.17 7.81
C PHE A 26 -10.79 34.60 9.06
N LYS A 27 -10.19 35.46 9.90
CA LYS A 27 -9.45 35.01 11.09
C LYS A 27 -10.39 34.48 12.16
N ALA A 28 -9.97 33.34 12.75
CA ALA A 28 -10.65 32.72 13.88
C ALA A 28 -10.07 33.20 15.23
N GLY A 29 -10.84 33.05 16.30
CA GLY A 29 -10.37 33.28 17.67
C GLY A 29 -10.24 34.76 18.04
N LEU A 30 -10.76 35.70 17.23
CA LEU A 30 -10.70 37.14 17.50
C LEU A 30 -11.62 37.55 18.64
N ASP A 31 -12.76 36.87 18.79
CA ASP A 31 -13.74 37.13 19.85
C ASP A 31 -13.84 35.94 20.82
N LYS A 32 -13.22 36.08 21.97
CA LYS A 32 -13.22 35.03 23.01
C LYS A 32 -14.53 34.97 23.81
N SER A 33 -15.46 35.92 23.61
CA SER A 33 -16.77 35.92 24.31
C SER A 33 -17.75 34.94 23.65
N LYS A 34 -17.48 34.46 22.44
CA LYS A 34 -18.31 33.51 21.73
C LYS A 34 -18.18 32.10 22.36
N SER A 35 -19.33 31.57 22.72
CA SER A 35 -19.43 30.29 23.47
C SER A 35 -19.29 29.06 22.57
N GLU A 36 -19.70 29.17 21.30
CA GLU A 36 -19.66 28.03 20.37
C GLU A 36 -18.50 28.15 19.41
N ALA A 37 -17.78 27.05 19.23
CA ALA A 37 -16.71 26.91 18.25
C ALA A 37 -17.16 26.02 17.10
N PHE A 38 -16.86 26.45 15.87
CA PHE A 38 -17.06 25.64 14.66
C PHE A 38 -15.77 25.57 13.86
N CYS A 39 -15.29 24.38 13.58
CA CYS A 39 -14.07 24.19 12.83
C CYS A 39 -14.29 23.22 11.67
N ILE A 40 -13.86 23.63 10.49
CA ILE A 40 -13.73 22.75 9.33
C ILE A 40 -12.25 22.63 8.97
N LEU A 41 -11.78 21.38 8.80
CA LEU A 41 -10.47 21.09 8.24
C LEU A 41 -10.63 20.90 6.73
N LEU A 42 -9.89 21.68 5.94
CA LEU A 42 -9.81 21.45 4.49
C LEU A 42 -9.05 20.14 4.26
N PRO A 43 -9.60 19.17 3.51
CA PRO A 43 -8.79 18.10 2.94
C PRO A 43 -7.67 18.73 2.09
N PRO A 44 -6.41 18.65 2.50
CA PRO A 44 -5.37 19.47 1.88
C PRO A 44 -5.10 19.02 0.44
N PRO A 45 -5.23 19.88 -0.56
CA PRO A 45 -4.92 19.52 -1.94
C PRO A 45 -3.45 19.14 -2.10
N ASN A 46 -3.21 18.07 -2.88
CA ASN A 46 -1.88 17.61 -3.23
C ASN A 46 -1.15 18.63 -4.11
N VAL A 47 0.12 18.92 -3.83
CA VAL A 47 0.95 19.80 -4.66
C VAL A 47 1.42 19.11 -5.95
N THR A 48 0.53 18.38 -6.59
CA THR A 48 0.78 17.62 -7.84
C THR A 48 0.32 18.35 -9.10
N GLY A 49 -0.33 19.50 -8.95
CA GLY A 49 -0.84 20.25 -10.10
C GLY A 49 -1.73 21.42 -9.68
N THR A 50 -2.86 21.56 -10.37
CA THR A 50 -3.85 22.61 -10.17
C THR A 50 -5.15 22.03 -9.61
N LEU A 51 -6.01 22.88 -9.05
CA LEU A 51 -7.35 22.46 -8.62
C LEU A 51 -8.21 22.10 -9.84
N HIS A 52 -9.10 21.14 -9.66
CA HIS A 52 -10.12 20.74 -10.62
C HIS A 52 -11.52 20.94 -10.03
N MET A 53 -12.56 20.70 -10.83
CA MET A 53 -13.96 20.93 -10.42
C MET A 53 -14.37 20.23 -9.12
N GLY A 54 -13.84 19.05 -8.84
CA GLY A 54 -14.10 18.35 -7.57
C GLY A 54 -13.60 19.13 -6.36
N HIS A 55 -12.42 19.72 -6.45
CA HIS A 55 -11.92 20.63 -5.41
C HIS A 55 -12.82 21.87 -5.26
N GLY A 56 -13.19 22.48 -6.38
CA GLY A 56 -14.08 23.65 -6.37
C GLY A 56 -15.42 23.36 -5.70
N PHE A 57 -16.04 22.23 -6.04
CA PHE A 57 -17.29 21.77 -5.43
C PHE A 57 -17.15 21.54 -3.92
N ASN A 58 -16.15 20.79 -3.50
CA ASN A 58 -15.90 20.48 -2.09
C ASN A 58 -15.66 21.77 -1.27
N GLN A 59 -14.78 22.64 -1.78
CA GLN A 59 -14.47 23.91 -1.11
C GLN A 59 -15.65 24.86 -1.04
N THR A 60 -16.52 24.88 -2.05
CA THR A 60 -17.75 25.68 -2.03
C THR A 60 -18.70 25.24 -0.93
N LEU A 61 -18.88 23.93 -0.73
CA LEU A 61 -19.70 23.39 0.36
C LEU A 61 -19.12 23.77 1.74
N MET A 62 -17.81 23.63 1.91
CA MET A 62 -17.13 24.02 3.15
C MET A 62 -17.23 25.52 3.41
N ASP A 63 -17.07 26.35 2.37
CA ASP A 63 -17.18 27.79 2.48
C ASP A 63 -18.60 28.23 2.84
N ALA A 64 -19.62 27.62 2.28
CA ALA A 64 -21.01 27.86 2.62
C ALA A 64 -21.29 27.61 4.10
N LEU A 65 -20.85 26.47 4.65
CA LEU A 65 -20.96 26.15 6.06
C LEU A 65 -20.17 27.12 6.95
N THR A 66 -18.94 27.42 6.56
CA THR A 66 -18.08 28.39 7.25
C THR A 66 -18.71 29.76 7.33
N ARG A 67 -19.26 30.26 6.24
CA ARG A 67 -19.96 31.56 6.19
C ARG A 67 -21.23 31.56 7.02
N TYR A 68 -22.01 30.47 6.96
CA TYR A 68 -23.20 30.32 7.78
C TYR A 68 -22.87 30.44 9.28
N HIS A 69 -21.86 29.70 9.77
CA HIS A 69 -21.46 29.75 11.17
C HIS A 69 -20.87 31.12 11.57
N ARG A 70 -20.15 31.80 10.69
CA ARG A 70 -19.73 33.20 10.94
C ARG A 70 -20.91 34.13 11.07
N MET A 71 -21.91 34.01 10.19
CA MET A 71 -23.14 34.85 10.24
C MET A 71 -23.97 34.55 11.49
N LYS A 72 -24.01 33.30 11.95
CA LYS A 72 -24.65 32.89 13.21
C LYS A 72 -23.91 33.48 14.41
N GLY A 73 -22.68 33.87 14.28
CA GLY A 73 -21.87 34.46 15.35
C GLY A 73 -20.94 33.48 16.07
N ASP A 74 -20.79 32.28 15.56
CA ASP A 74 -19.88 31.29 16.15
C ASP A 74 -18.40 31.67 15.96
N ASN A 75 -17.53 31.21 16.85
CA ASN A 75 -16.09 31.31 16.65
C ASN A 75 -15.65 30.26 15.61
N THR A 76 -15.52 30.74 14.37
CA THR A 76 -15.43 29.84 13.20
C THR A 76 -14.02 29.81 12.62
N LEU A 77 -13.47 28.61 12.50
CA LEU A 77 -12.22 28.34 11.81
C LEU A 77 -12.45 27.45 10.59
N TRP A 78 -12.01 27.87 9.44
CA TRP A 78 -11.72 26.98 8.34
C TRP A 78 -10.20 26.89 8.18
N GLN A 79 -9.65 25.72 8.58
CA GLN A 79 -8.21 25.47 8.57
C GLN A 79 -7.75 25.10 7.15
N PRO A 80 -6.94 25.94 6.46
CA PRO A 80 -6.37 25.62 5.16
C PRO A 80 -5.05 24.88 5.27
N GLY A 81 -4.68 24.20 4.18
CA GLY A 81 -3.37 23.58 4.01
C GLY A 81 -3.20 22.95 2.64
N THR A 82 -1.98 22.50 2.36
CA THR A 82 -1.61 21.74 1.17
C THR A 82 -0.82 20.50 1.58
N ASP A 83 -0.97 19.43 0.80
CA ASP A 83 -0.29 18.17 1.04
C ASP A 83 0.92 18.02 0.12
N HIS A 84 2.03 17.56 0.70
CA HIS A 84 3.25 17.23 -0.05
C HIS A 84 3.07 16.05 -1.01
N ALA A 85 2.09 15.19 -0.77
CA ALA A 85 1.73 14.02 -1.58
C ALA A 85 2.89 13.07 -1.93
N GLY A 86 4.02 13.18 -1.25
CA GLY A 86 5.19 12.31 -1.31
C GLY A 86 5.55 11.82 -2.71
N ILE A 87 5.37 10.52 -2.94
CA ILE A 87 5.70 9.83 -4.20
C ILE A 87 5.02 10.48 -5.42
N ALA A 88 3.75 10.91 -5.31
CA ALA A 88 3.03 11.50 -6.44
C ALA A 88 3.69 12.80 -6.91
N THR A 89 4.16 13.64 -5.99
CA THR A 89 4.90 14.87 -6.32
C THR A 89 6.25 14.56 -6.95
N GLN A 90 6.98 13.56 -6.44
CA GLN A 90 8.23 13.12 -7.05
C GLN A 90 8.02 12.63 -8.48
N ILE A 91 7.00 11.82 -8.76
CA ILE A 91 6.66 11.35 -10.12
C ILE A 91 6.38 12.52 -11.07
N VAL A 92 5.71 13.58 -10.60
CA VAL A 92 5.49 14.77 -11.44
C VAL A 92 6.82 15.41 -11.84
N VAL A 93 7.74 15.54 -10.89
CA VAL A 93 9.07 16.12 -11.14
C VAL A 93 9.90 15.19 -12.04
N GLU A 94 9.87 13.87 -11.80
CA GLU A 94 10.55 12.89 -12.66
C GLU A 94 10.08 12.98 -14.10
N ARG A 95 8.76 13.05 -14.35
CA ARG A 95 8.22 13.22 -15.70
C ARG A 95 8.71 14.50 -16.40
N GLN A 96 8.90 15.58 -15.64
CA GLN A 96 9.44 16.83 -16.18
C GLN A 96 10.94 16.70 -16.53
N LEU A 97 11.69 15.95 -15.75
CA LEU A 97 13.10 15.66 -16.00
C LEU A 97 13.27 14.69 -17.17
N ASP A 98 12.44 13.64 -17.23
CA ASP A 98 12.43 12.67 -18.33
C ASP A 98 12.18 13.34 -19.69
N ALA A 99 11.30 14.35 -19.73
CA ALA A 99 11.08 15.15 -20.94
C ALA A 99 12.33 15.93 -21.40
N GLN A 100 13.31 16.10 -20.51
CA GLN A 100 14.63 16.72 -20.78
C GLN A 100 15.74 15.67 -20.96
N GLY A 101 15.40 14.37 -20.89
CA GLY A 101 16.36 13.27 -20.98
C GLY A 101 17.23 13.10 -19.72
N ILE A 102 16.78 13.60 -18.59
CA ILE A 102 17.49 13.57 -17.29
C ILE A 102 16.72 12.68 -16.32
N THR A 103 17.40 11.74 -15.67
CA THR A 103 16.81 10.92 -14.61
C THR A 103 17.13 11.50 -13.23
N ARG A 104 16.34 11.13 -12.19
CA ARG A 104 16.65 11.50 -10.81
C ARG A 104 18.02 10.99 -10.38
N HIS A 105 18.48 9.87 -10.93
CA HIS A 105 19.78 9.27 -10.62
C HIS A 105 20.95 10.09 -11.20
N ASP A 106 20.76 10.71 -12.37
CA ASP A 106 21.76 11.59 -12.98
C ASP A 106 21.97 12.87 -12.15
N LEU A 107 20.88 13.37 -11.52
CA LEU A 107 20.96 14.55 -10.63
C LEU A 107 21.58 14.22 -9.29
N GLY A 108 21.33 13.02 -8.77
CA GLY A 108 21.59 12.67 -7.36
C GLY A 108 20.55 13.26 -6.40
N ARG A 109 20.56 12.76 -5.16
CA ARG A 109 19.49 13.00 -4.17
C ARG A 109 19.28 14.50 -3.87
N GLU A 110 20.33 15.24 -3.60
CA GLU A 110 20.24 16.65 -3.16
C GLU A 110 19.59 17.52 -4.24
N LYS A 111 20.12 17.48 -5.46
CA LYS A 111 19.58 18.28 -6.57
C LYS A 111 18.17 17.85 -6.99
N PHE A 112 17.84 16.56 -6.82
CA PHE A 112 16.47 16.12 -7.07
C PHE A 112 15.51 16.68 -6.03
N ILE A 113 15.86 16.69 -4.75
CA ILE A 113 15.08 17.30 -3.67
C ILE A 113 14.86 18.80 -3.94
N ASP A 114 15.89 19.52 -4.37
CA ASP A 114 15.77 20.94 -4.74
C ASP A 114 14.71 21.14 -5.83
N LYS A 115 14.72 20.29 -6.86
CA LYS A 115 13.71 20.32 -7.93
C LYS A 115 12.29 20.05 -7.42
N VAL A 116 12.14 19.13 -6.47
CA VAL A 116 10.84 18.85 -5.83
C VAL A 116 10.36 20.08 -5.02
N TRP A 117 11.24 20.77 -4.32
CA TRP A 117 10.89 22.02 -3.60
C TRP A 117 10.56 23.17 -4.55
N GLU A 118 11.26 23.33 -5.67
CA GLU A 118 10.91 24.29 -6.73
C GLU A 118 9.49 24.04 -7.25
N TRP A 119 9.16 22.78 -7.56
CA TRP A 119 7.82 22.39 -8.01
C TRP A 119 6.78 22.64 -6.94
N LYS A 120 7.02 22.26 -5.67
CA LYS A 120 6.13 22.53 -4.55
C LYS A 120 5.74 23.99 -4.47
N LYS A 121 6.71 24.91 -4.63
CA LYS A 121 6.44 26.34 -4.61
C LYS A 121 5.49 26.74 -5.76
N VAL A 122 5.76 26.31 -6.97
CA VAL A 122 4.93 26.64 -8.14
C VAL A 122 3.51 26.11 -8.00
N SER A 123 3.36 24.84 -7.63
CA SER A 123 2.07 24.17 -7.49
C SER A 123 1.28 24.71 -6.31
N GLY A 124 1.90 24.85 -5.12
CA GLY A 124 1.27 25.37 -3.92
C GLY A 124 0.76 26.80 -4.10
N ASP A 125 1.58 27.71 -4.65
CA ASP A 125 1.18 29.09 -4.95
C ASP A 125 0.05 29.15 -5.97
N THR A 126 -0.03 28.20 -6.90
CA THR A 126 -1.13 28.12 -7.87
C THR A 126 -2.42 27.68 -7.19
N ILE A 127 -2.38 26.65 -6.37
CA ILE A 127 -3.52 26.13 -5.62
C ILE A 127 -4.13 27.24 -4.75
N THR A 128 -3.33 27.91 -3.96
CA THR A 128 -3.82 28.96 -3.04
C THR A 128 -4.37 30.19 -3.78
N ARG A 129 -3.79 30.56 -4.94
CA ARG A 129 -4.37 31.59 -5.82
C ARG A 129 -5.71 31.16 -6.41
N GLN A 130 -5.85 29.90 -6.82
CA GLN A 130 -7.12 29.37 -7.32
C GLN A 130 -8.20 29.38 -6.23
N MET A 131 -7.87 29.01 -4.99
CA MET A 131 -8.78 29.09 -3.85
C MET A 131 -9.25 30.55 -3.60
N ARG A 132 -8.33 31.52 -3.62
CA ARG A 132 -8.68 32.94 -3.49
C ARG A 132 -9.60 33.39 -4.62
N ARG A 133 -9.36 32.93 -5.84
CA ARG A 133 -10.20 33.25 -6.99
C ARG A 133 -11.60 32.65 -6.90
N LEU A 134 -11.75 31.47 -6.28
CA LEU A 134 -13.06 30.90 -5.96
C LEU A 134 -13.81 31.71 -4.90
N GLY A 135 -13.15 32.65 -4.22
CA GLY A 135 -13.73 33.44 -3.15
C GLY A 135 -13.85 32.69 -1.83
N THR A 136 -13.15 31.57 -1.67
CA THR A 136 -13.16 30.77 -0.44
C THR A 136 -12.57 31.55 0.73
N SER A 137 -13.09 31.34 1.92
CA SER A 137 -12.79 32.13 3.11
C SER A 137 -12.08 31.40 4.25
N PRO A 138 -11.00 30.63 3.99
CA PRO A 138 -10.23 30.01 5.06
C PRO A 138 -9.39 31.03 5.82
N ASP A 139 -8.95 30.70 7.01
CA ASP A 139 -8.01 31.52 7.78
C ASP A 139 -6.58 31.33 7.26
N TRP A 140 -6.19 32.13 6.28
CA TRP A 140 -4.87 32.07 5.65
C TRP A 140 -3.70 32.30 6.62
N SER A 141 -3.93 32.95 7.76
CA SER A 141 -2.89 33.13 8.77
C SER A 141 -2.49 31.81 9.46
N ARG A 142 -3.29 30.77 9.26
CA ARG A 142 -3.10 29.41 9.79
C ARG A 142 -2.78 28.37 8.70
N GLU A 143 -2.47 28.84 7.49
CA GLU A 143 -2.10 27.92 6.40
C GLU A 143 -0.95 27.00 6.82
N ARG A 144 -1.10 25.71 6.51
CA ARG A 144 -0.10 24.68 6.81
C ARG A 144 0.29 23.92 5.54
N PHE A 145 1.50 23.41 5.54
CA PHE A 145 1.98 22.45 4.57
C PHE A 145 2.44 21.19 5.31
N THR A 146 2.03 20.01 4.85
CA THR A 146 2.23 18.76 5.59
C THR A 146 3.70 18.38 5.85
N MET A 147 4.66 19.08 5.21
CA MET A 147 6.09 18.98 5.50
C MET A 147 6.69 20.29 6.01
N ASP A 148 5.89 21.21 6.55
CA ASP A 148 6.45 22.38 7.23
C ASP A 148 7.20 21.97 8.52
N GLU A 149 8.03 22.88 9.04
CA GLU A 149 8.88 22.62 10.19
C GLU A 149 8.08 22.12 11.42
N GLY A 150 6.95 22.76 11.74
CA GLY A 150 6.15 22.40 12.90
C GLY A 150 5.47 21.02 12.75
N LEU A 151 4.94 20.70 11.56
CA LEU A 151 4.36 19.37 11.32
C LEU A 151 5.45 18.29 11.26
N SER A 152 6.62 18.58 10.68
CA SER A 152 7.76 17.65 10.66
C SER A 152 8.24 17.33 12.08
N GLN A 153 8.27 18.33 12.97
CA GLN A 153 8.60 18.11 14.38
C GLN A 153 7.53 17.24 15.05
N SER A 154 6.24 17.52 14.85
CA SER A 154 5.14 16.73 15.43
C SER A 154 5.16 15.27 14.95
N VAL A 155 5.48 15.03 13.67
CA VAL A 155 5.62 13.67 13.13
C VAL A 155 6.78 12.94 13.79
N THR A 156 7.94 13.60 13.93
CA THR A 156 9.12 13.01 14.58
C THR A 156 8.83 12.67 16.04
N GLU A 157 8.22 13.59 16.79
CA GLU A 157 7.85 13.38 18.19
C GLU A 157 6.86 12.22 18.34
N THR A 158 5.83 12.17 17.48
CA THR A 158 4.84 11.09 17.48
C THR A 158 5.49 9.74 17.16
N PHE A 159 6.38 9.70 16.18
CA PHE A 159 7.14 8.49 15.84
C PHE A 159 7.94 7.97 17.04
N VAL A 160 8.73 8.87 17.69
CA VAL A 160 9.56 8.50 18.84
C VAL A 160 8.71 8.02 20.01
N ARG A 161 7.58 8.69 20.29
CA ARG A 161 6.66 8.29 21.36
C ARG A 161 6.08 6.89 21.10
N LEU A 162 5.51 6.66 19.93
CA LEU A 162 4.94 5.36 19.57
C LEU A 162 5.98 4.24 19.51
N PHE A 163 7.23 4.57 19.11
CA PHE A 163 8.34 3.62 19.16
C PHE A 163 8.68 3.22 20.61
N ASN A 164 8.78 4.19 21.52
CA ASN A 164 9.06 3.94 22.94
C ASN A 164 7.93 3.17 23.63
N GLU A 165 6.68 3.32 23.16
CA GLU A 165 5.52 2.54 23.60
C GLU A 165 5.49 1.13 22.96
N GLY A 166 6.43 0.82 22.07
CA GLY A 166 6.49 -0.45 21.34
C GLY A 166 5.37 -0.64 20.32
N LEU A 167 4.71 0.45 19.90
CA LEU A 167 3.67 0.45 18.87
C LEU A 167 4.23 0.68 17.46
N ILE A 168 5.43 1.24 17.34
CA ILE A 168 6.18 1.27 16.08
C ILE A 168 7.33 0.28 16.16
N TYR A 169 7.50 -0.50 15.11
CA TYR A 169 8.59 -1.46 15.01
C TYR A 169 9.13 -1.53 13.57
N ARG A 170 10.40 -1.92 13.43
CA ARG A 170 10.98 -2.29 12.15
C ARG A 170 10.92 -3.80 12.02
N GLY A 171 10.39 -4.28 10.92
CA GLY A 171 10.26 -5.71 10.70
C GLY A 171 10.18 -6.05 9.23
N LYS A 172 10.32 -7.34 8.97
CA LYS A 172 10.19 -7.91 7.65
C LYS A 172 8.83 -8.57 7.52
N ARG A 173 8.00 -7.97 6.68
CA ARG A 173 6.66 -8.47 6.36
C ARG A 173 6.43 -8.37 4.86
N LEU A 174 5.44 -9.09 4.41
CA LEU A 174 4.96 -8.96 3.05
C LEU A 174 4.25 -7.60 2.90
N VAL A 175 4.66 -6.83 1.90
CA VAL A 175 4.08 -5.53 1.57
C VAL A 175 3.74 -5.47 0.09
N ASN A 176 2.83 -4.59 -0.29
CA ASN A 176 2.65 -4.22 -1.68
C ASN A 176 3.86 -3.43 -2.14
N TRP A 177 4.54 -3.90 -3.17
CA TRP A 177 5.76 -3.30 -3.69
C TRP A 177 5.59 -2.87 -5.15
N ASP A 178 5.94 -1.63 -5.44
CA ASP A 178 6.01 -1.14 -6.82
C ASP A 178 7.43 -1.36 -7.36
N PRO A 179 7.63 -2.32 -8.31
CA PRO A 179 8.95 -2.66 -8.82
C PRO A 179 9.53 -1.61 -9.78
N LYS A 180 8.74 -0.63 -10.22
CA LYS A 180 9.20 0.50 -11.03
C LYS A 180 9.69 1.65 -10.16
N LEU A 181 8.97 1.95 -9.08
CA LEU A 181 9.34 3.01 -8.13
C LEU A 181 10.34 2.54 -7.09
N HIS A 182 10.50 1.22 -6.92
CA HIS A 182 11.31 0.59 -5.86
C HIS A 182 10.88 1.07 -4.47
N THR A 183 9.57 1.04 -4.20
CA THR A 183 9.00 1.44 -2.92
C THR A 183 7.81 0.60 -2.51
N ALA A 184 7.58 0.50 -1.20
CA ALA A 184 6.31 0.01 -0.67
C ALA A 184 5.18 1.00 -1.00
N VAL A 185 4.00 0.50 -1.28
CA VAL A 185 2.77 1.27 -1.49
C VAL A 185 1.68 0.79 -0.53
N SER A 186 0.75 1.66 -0.17
CA SER A 186 -0.38 1.29 0.69
C SER A 186 -1.45 0.55 -0.09
N ASP A 187 -2.33 -0.17 0.62
CA ASP A 187 -3.46 -0.87 0.00
C ASP A 187 -4.40 0.09 -0.74
N LEU A 188 -4.49 1.35 -0.29
CA LEU A 188 -5.29 2.40 -0.93
C LEU A 188 -4.69 2.89 -2.26
N GLU A 189 -3.40 2.65 -2.50
CA GLU A 189 -2.69 3.00 -3.73
C GLU A 189 -2.65 1.83 -4.73
N VAL A 190 -3.32 0.71 -4.39
CA VAL A 190 -3.42 -0.47 -5.26
C VAL A 190 -4.82 -0.57 -5.85
N VAL A 191 -4.89 -0.48 -7.17
CA VAL A 191 -6.13 -0.63 -7.93
C VAL A 191 -6.22 -2.04 -8.48
N GLN A 192 -7.37 -2.71 -8.26
CA GLN A 192 -7.63 -4.02 -8.84
C GLN A 192 -8.23 -3.85 -10.23
N GLU A 193 -7.48 -4.23 -11.26
CA GLU A 193 -7.94 -4.20 -12.66
C GLU A 193 -8.31 -5.60 -13.12
N GLU A 194 -9.47 -5.70 -13.79
CA GLU A 194 -9.91 -6.98 -14.38
C GLU A 194 -9.26 -7.15 -15.75
N GLU A 195 -8.50 -8.23 -15.91
CA GLU A 195 -7.78 -8.57 -17.14
C GLU A 195 -8.11 -9.99 -17.61
N ASP A 196 -8.09 -10.20 -18.91
CA ASP A 196 -8.14 -11.54 -19.48
C ASP A 196 -6.78 -12.22 -19.33
N GLY A 197 -6.79 -13.36 -18.69
CA GLY A 197 -5.60 -14.16 -18.44
C GLY A 197 -5.88 -15.65 -18.52
N PHE A 198 -5.02 -16.41 -17.87
CA PHE A 198 -5.10 -17.86 -17.89
C PHE A 198 -4.89 -18.42 -16.48
N MET A 199 -5.49 -19.58 -16.26
CA MET A 199 -5.18 -20.47 -15.16
C MET A 199 -4.44 -21.68 -15.75
N TRP A 200 -3.21 -21.90 -15.28
CA TRP A 200 -2.35 -22.98 -15.75
C TRP A 200 -2.40 -24.16 -14.78
N HIS A 201 -2.63 -25.35 -15.30
CA HIS A 201 -2.67 -26.59 -14.56
C HIS A 201 -1.34 -27.32 -14.71
N ILE A 202 -0.62 -27.49 -13.59
CA ILE A 202 0.75 -27.98 -13.53
C ILE A 202 0.82 -29.25 -12.67
N ARG A 203 1.49 -30.28 -13.16
CA ARG A 203 1.68 -31.56 -12.47
C ARG A 203 2.89 -31.50 -11.55
N TYR A 204 2.65 -31.73 -10.27
CA TYR A 204 3.68 -31.87 -9.24
C TYR A 204 3.87 -33.36 -8.93
N PRO A 205 4.91 -34.01 -9.45
CA PRO A 205 5.13 -35.47 -9.28
C PRO A 205 5.28 -35.85 -7.81
N LEU A 206 4.61 -36.92 -7.39
CA LEU A 206 4.81 -37.49 -6.06
C LEU A 206 6.22 -38.14 -5.98
N VAL A 207 6.97 -37.82 -4.92
CA VAL A 207 8.30 -38.42 -4.68
C VAL A 207 8.20 -39.95 -4.50
N LYS A 208 7.13 -40.40 -3.85
CA LYS A 208 6.80 -41.83 -3.73
C LYS A 208 5.42 -42.05 -4.35
N LYS A 209 5.35 -43.06 -5.23
CA LYS A 209 4.09 -43.44 -5.88
C LYS A 209 3.01 -43.69 -4.83
N ASP A 210 1.84 -43.18 -5.06
CA ASP A 210 0.69 -43.42 -4.18
C ASP A 210 0.21 -44.88 -4.28
N SER A 211 0.29 -45.59 -3.15
CA SER A 211 -0.14 -47.00 -3.06
C SER A 211 -1.64 -47.17 -2.82
N VAL A 212 -2.37 -46.07 -2.49
CA VAL A 212 -3.78 -46.13 -2.10
C VAL A 212 -4.69 -45.93 -3.32
N LYS A 213 -4.46 -44.86 -4.10
CA LYS A 213 -5.28 -44.51 -5.26
C LYS A 213 -4.52 -44.52 -6.58
N GLY A 214 -3.24 -44.85 -6.56
CA GLY A 214 -2.39 -44.95 -7.74
C GLY A 214 -2.00 -43.60 -8.37
N LEU A 215 -2.17 -42.50 -7.65
CA LEU A 215 -1.78 -41.17 -8.13
C LEU A 215 -0.27 -41.08 -8.36
N THR A 216 0.12 -40.45 -9.45
CA THR A 216 1.53 -40.22 -9.79
C THR A 216 1.96 -38.78 -9.52
N HIS A 217 1.03 -37.85 -9.45
CA HIS A 217 1.23 -36.43 -9.25
C HIS A 217 0.00 -35.77 -8.60
N LEU A 218 0.18 -34.57 -8.08
CA LEU A 218 -0.89 -33.63 -7.77
C LEU A 218 -0.94 -32.55 -8.86
N THR A 219 -2.12 -32.13 -9.28
CA THR A 219 -2.27 -31.04 -10.25
C THR A 219 -2.60 -29.75 -9.51
N VAL A 220 -1.74 -28.74 -9.65
CA VAL A 220 -1.92 -27.39 -9.11
C VAL A 220 -2.45 -26.48 -10.20
N ALA A 221 -3.50 -25.70 -9.91
CA ALA A 221 -3.99 -24.63 -10.77
C ALA A 221 -3.48 -23.29 -10.27
N THR A 222 -2.82 -22.50 -11.13
CA THR A 222 -2.23 -21.20 -10.75
C THR A 222 -2.36 -20.17 -11.85
N THR A 223 -2.53 -18.91 -11.46
CA THR A 223 -2.48 -17.76 -12.38
C THR A 223 -1.08 -17.14 -12.45
N ARG A 224 -0.13 -17.62 -11.61
CA ARG A 224 1.23 -17.08 -11.49
C ARG A 224 2.30 -18.19 -11.54
N PRO A 225 2.48 -18.86 -12.69
CA PRO A 225 3.46 -19.95 -12.79
C PRO A 225 4.90 -19.50 -12.52
N GLU A 226 5.25 -18.21 -12.73
CA GLU A 226 6.58 -17.69 -12.43
C GLU A 226 6.94 -17.79 -10.94
N THR A 227 5.95 -17.68 -10.03
CA THR A 227 6.23 -17.78 -8.58
C THR A 227 6.39 -19.22 -8.10
N MET A 228 6.08 -20.23 -8.92
CA MET A 228 6.22 -21.66 -8.61
C MET A 228 7.63 -22.00 -8.10
N LEU A 229 8.66 -21.37 -8.65
CA LEU A 229 10.04 -21.60 -8.22
C LEU A 229 10.29 -21.23 -6.73
N GLY A 230 9.40 -20.46 -6.13
CA GLY A 230 9.40 -20.09 -4.71
C GLY A 230 8.50 -20.96 -3.83
N ASP A 231 7.83 -21.97 -4.37
CA ASP A 231 6.92 -22.80 -3.59
C ASP A 231 7.67 -23.58 -2.51
N VAL A 232 7.06 -23.67 -1.34
CA VAL A 232 7.63 -24.33 -0.15
C VAL A 232 6.74 -25.47 0.37
N ALA A 233 5.50 -25.54 -0.09
CA ALA A 233 4.54 -26.60 0.17
C ALA A 233 3.47 -26.66 -0.92
N VAL A 234 2.71 -27.74 -0.92
CA VAL A 234 1.42 -27.86 -1.59
C VAL A 234 0.38 -28.13 -0.51
N MET A 235 -0.78 -27.47 -0.53
CA MET A 235 -1.82 -27.69 0.45
C MET A 235 -3.07 -28.30 -0.16
N VAL A 236 -3.75 -29.12 0.66
CA VAL A 236 -5.04 -29.75 0.36
C VAL A 236 -5.97 -29.57 1.55
N HIS A 237 -7.28 -29.62 1.33
CA HIS A 237 -8.21 -29.56 2.44
C HIS A 237 -8.11 -30.85 3.31
N PRO A 238 -8.12 -30.74 4.65
CA PRO A 238 -7.94 -31.89 5.55
C PRO A 238 -9.04 -32.96 5.39
N GLU A 239 -10.23 -32.57 4.97
CA GLU A 239 -11.35 -33.49 4.77
C GLU A 239 -11.51 -33.95 3.32
N ASP A 240 -10.66 -33.48 2.38
CA ASP A 240 -10.75 -33.91 0.97
C ASP A 240 -10.31 -35.35 0.81
N GLU A 241 -11.27 -36.24 0.61
CA GLU A 241 -11.02 -37.67 0.46
C GLU A 241 -10.15 -38.01 -0.74
N ARG A 242 -10.04 -37.12 -1.72
CA ARG A 242 -9.16 -37.33 -2.87
C ARG A 242 -7.70 -37.36 -2.47
N TYR A 243 -7.31 -36.51 -1.50
CA TYR A 243 -5.90 -36.20 -1.20
C TYR A 243 -5.49 -36.37 0.26
N ARG A 244 -6.42 -36.48 1.23
CA ARG A 244 -6.11 -36.55 2.67
C ARG A 244 -5.07 -37.60 3.03
N HIS A 245 -5.01 -38.75 2.30
CA HIS A 245 -4.04 -39.82 2.52
C HIS A 245 -2.63 -39.49 2.04
N LEU A 246 -2.45 -38.34 1.35
CA LEU A 246 -1.18 -37.83 0.89
C LEU A 246 -0.59 -36.76 1.83
N ILE A 247 -1.33 -36.32 2.84
CA ILE A 247 -0.86 -35.34 3.81
C ILE A 247 0.39 -35.88 4.52
N GLY A 248 1.44 -35.04 4.63
CA GLY A 248 2.74 -35.40 5.17
C GLY A 248 3.69 -36.09 4.18
N LYS A 249 3.22 -36.48 2.98
CA LYS A 249 4.08 -36.94 1.88
C LYS A 249 4.71 -35.73 1.16
N GLN A 250 5.49 -36.01 0.12
CA GLN A 250 6.22 -34.97 -0.64
C GLN A 250 5.95 -35.06 -2.13
N VAL A 251 5.98 -33.89 -2.78
CA VAL A 251 6.05 -33.77 -4.23
C VAL A 251 7.37 -33.16 -4.66
N THR A 252 7.80 -33.48 -5.87
CA THR A 252 8.93 -32.80 -6.52
C THR A 252 8.41 -31.49 -7.12
N LEU A 253 9.10 -30.38 -6.85
CA LEU A 253 8.78 -29.09 -7.44
C LEU A 253 9.12 -29.14 -8.94
N PRO A 254 8.17 -28.82 -9.84
CA PRO A 254 8.43 -28.84 -11.27
C PRO A 254 9.64 -27.98 -11.67
N LEU A 255 10.39 -28.42 -12.66
CA LEU A 255 11.59 -27.74 -13.19
C LEU A 255 12.70 -27.52 -12.14
N SER A 256 12.66 -28.23 -11.01
CA SER A 256 13.62 -28.10 -9.92
C SER A 256 13.90 -29.50 -9.30
N GLU A 257 15.02 -29.62 -8.63
CA GLU A 257 15.37 -30.86 -7.86
C GLU A 257 14.80 -30.82 -6.42
N ARG A 258 14.15 -29.71 -6.03
CA ARG A 258 13.60 -29.58 -4.67
C ARG A 258 12.37 -30.43 -4.46
N THR A 259 12.24 -30.94 -3.25
CA THR A 259 11.00 -31.58 -2.78
C THR A 259 10.33 -30.74 -1.73
N ILE A 260 9.00 -30.65 -1.78
CA ILE A 260 8.19 -29.87 -0.88
C ILE A 260 7.07 -30.73 -0.28
N PRO A 261 6.66 -30.48 0.99
CA PRO A 261 5.64 -31.27 1.67
C PRO A 261 4.23 -30.97 1.14
N ILE A 262 3.36 -31.97 1.29
CA ILE A 262 1.92 -31.83 1.18
C ILE A 262 1.38 -31.57 2.58
N ILE A 263 0.74 -30.41 2.79
CA ILE A 263 0.16 -29.99 4.07
C ILE A 263 -1.36 -29.97 4.00
N ALA A 264 -2.01 -29.96 5.15
CA ALA A 264 -3.46 -29.78 5.27
C ALA A 264 -3.77 -28.35 5.73
N ASP A 265 -4.67 -27.65 5.05
CA ASP A 265 -5.16 -26.35 5.51
C ASP A 265 -6.63 -26.16 5.08
N GLU A 266 -7.48 -25.70 6.00
CA GLU A 266 -8.91 -25.42 5.77
C GLU A 266 -9.15 -24.26 4.80
N TYR A 267 -8.11 -23.47 4.48
CA TYR A 267 -8.16 -22.42 3.48
C TYR A 267 -8.46 -22.94 2.07
N VAL A 268 -8.16 -24.21 1.79
CA VAL A 268 -8.35 -24.81 0.46
C VAL A 268 -9.83 -25.03 0.18
N ASP A 269 -10.34 -24.39 -0.87
CA ASP A 269 -11.65 -24.71 -1.42
C ASP A 269 -11.58 -25.96 -2.29
N THR A 270 -12.30 -27.01 -1.89
CA THR A 270 -12.31 -28.31 -2.56
C THR A 270 -13.02 -28.29 -3.92
N GLU A 271 -13.86 -27.27 -4.17
CA GLU A 271 -14.63 -27.12 -5.41
C GLU A 271 -13.94 -26.17 -6.40
N PHE A 272 -12.97 -25.37 -5.94
CA PHE A 272 -12.25 -24.44 -6.79
C PHE A 272 -10.99 -25.09 -7.39
N GLY A 273 -10.84 -24.96 -8.71
CA GLY A 273 -9.68 -25.49 -9.44
C GLY A 273 -9.56 -27.01 -9.33
N THR A 274 -8.45 -27.47 -8.74
CA THR A 274 -8.17 -28.90 -8.53
C THR A 274 -8.37 -29.36 -7.09
N GLY A 275 -8.62 -28.41 -6.16
CA GLY A 275 -8.57 -28.66 -4.72
C GLY A 275 -7.13 -28.84 -4.18
N VAL A 276 -6.12 -28.52 -4.99
CA VAL A 276 -4.70 -28.54 -4.63
C VAL A 276 -4.11 -27.18 -4.91
N VAL A 277 -3.55 -26.54 -3.89
CA VAL A 277 -3.02 -25.17 -3.98
C VAL A 277 -1.53 -25.18 -3.63
N LYS A 278 -0.72 -24.48 -4.43
CA LYS A 278 0.68 -24.22 -4.12
C LYS A 278 0.80 -23.20 -2.99
N VAL A 279 1.86 -23.23 -2.23
CA VAL A 279 2.12 -22.30 -1.13
C VAL A 279 3.42 -21.57 -1.36
N THR A 280 3.32 -20.26 -1.65
CA THR A 280 4.46 -19.37 -1.93
C THR A 280 4.43 -18.16 -1.00
N PRO A 281 4.83 -18.30 0.27
CA PRO A 281 4.63 -17.28 1.31
C PRO A 281 5.29 -15.92 1.03
N ALA A 282 6.29 -15.87 0.15
CA ALA A 282 6.97 -14.64 -0.20
C ALA A 282 6.26 -13.81 -1.30
N HIS A 283 5.24 -14.38 -1.98
CA HIS A 283 4.65 -13.78 -3.19
C HIS A 283 3.13 -13.77 -3.20
N ASP A 284 2.48 -14.14 -2.10
CA ASP A 284 1.03 -14.09 -1.91
C ASP A 284 0.69 -13.88 -0.43
N PHE A 285 -0.24 -12.96 -0.13
CA PHE A 285 -0.61 -12.63 1.25
C PHE A 285 -1.34 -13.78 1.97
N ASN A 286 -2.16 -14.55 1.27
CA ASN A 286 -2.86 -15.70 1.85
C ASN A 286 -1.86 -16.83 2.11
N ASP A 287 -0.96 -17.10 1.16
CA ASP A 287 0.11 -18.08 1.33
C ASP A 287 1.07 -17.66 2.46
N TYR A 288 1.28 -16.37 2.66
CA TYR A 288 2.06 -15.85 3.80
C TYR A 288 1.40 -16.21 5.13
N ALA A 289 0.07 -16.02 5.26
CA ALA A 289 -0.67 -16.40 6.46
C ALA A 289 -0.65 -17.92 6.69
N VAL A 290 -0.77 -18.74 5.62
CA VAL A 290 -0.58 -20.20 5.68
C VAL A 290 0.84 -20.53 6.15
N GLY A 291 1.84 -19.89 5.57
CA GLY A 291 3.25 -20.06 5.95
C GLY A 291 3.50 -19.79 7.43
N GLN A 292 2.90 -18.75 7.99
CA GLN A 292 2.99 -18.44 9.42
C GLN A 292 2.36 -19.55 10.28
N ARG A 293 1.13 -20.00 9.97
CA ARG A 293 0.42 -21.05 10.72
C ARG A 293 1.20 -22.37 10.73
N HIS A 294 1.75 -22.74 9.59
CA HIS A 294 2.49 -24.01 9.40
C HIS A 294 4.00 -23.89 9.64
N LYS A 295 4.50 -22.72 10.03
CA LYS A 295 5.94 -22.45 10.23
C LYS A 295 6.77 -22.84 9.01
N LEU A 296 6.25 -22.55 7.82
CA LEU A 296 6.95 -22.84 6.56
C LEU A 296 8.05 -21.82 6.31
N PRO A 297 9.13 -22.21 5.63
CA PRO A 297 10.14 -21.25 5.19
C PRO A 297 9.53 -20.25 4.20
N THR A 298 10.02 -19.01 4.23
CA THR A 298 9.64 -18.00 3.28
C THR A 298 10.78 -17.79 2.30
N PHE A 299 10.57 -18.09 1.02
CA PHE A 299 11.57 -18.01 -0.02
C PHE A 299 11.18 -17.03 -1.10
N SER A 300 11.80 -15.84 -1.09
CA SER A 300 11.58 -14.82 -2.12
C SER A 300 12.44 -15.11 -3.34
N ILE A 301 11.81 -15.11 -4.50
CA ILE A 301 12.46 -15.37 -5.79
C ILE A 301 12.49 -14.17 -6.72
N LEU A 302 11.91 -13.04 -6.30
CA LEU A 302 11.91 -11.80 -7.06
C LEU A 302 12.82 -10.76 -6.39
N SER A 303 13.60 -10.07 -7.21
CA SER A 303 14.35 -8.88 -6.84
C SER A 303 13.43 -7.65 -6.77
N LEU A 304 13.93 -6.54 -6.20
CA LEU A 304 13.15 -5.32 -6.02
C LEU A 304 12.67 -4.69 -7.34
N ASP A 305 13.28 -5.01 -8.47
CA ASP A 305 12.87 -4.61 -9.81
C ASP A 305 11.97 -5.64 -10.53
N GLY A 306 11.49 -6.65 -9.80
CA GLY A 306 10.55 -7.66 -10.31
C GLY A 306 11.14 -8.70 -11.26
N LYS A 307 12.46 -8.92 -11.21
CA LYS A 307 13.14 -9.98 -11.93
C LYS A 307 13.34 -11.21 -11.04
N ILE A 308 13.51 -12.36 -11.64
CA ILE A 308 13.97 -13.55 -10.90
C ILE A 308 15.37 -13.28 -10.36
N ILE A 309 15.60 -13.52 -9.07
CA ILE A 309 16.89 -13.27 -8.42
C ILE A 309 18.03 -14.03 -9.11
N GLU A 310 19.17 -13.37 -9.29
CA GLU A 310 20.33 -13.91 -10.00
C GLU A 310 21.57 -14.13 -9.14
N SER A 311 21.65 -13.41 -8.00
CA SER A 311 22.82 -13.46 -7.13
C SER A 311 22.48 -13.22 -5.66
N ILE A 312 23.41 -13.52 -4.77
CA ILE A 312 23.28 -13.26 -3.32
C ILE A 312 23.08 -11.76 -3.04
N ALA A 313 23.71 -10.88 -3.81
CA ALA A 313 23.64 -9.43 -3.60
C ALA A 313 22.24 -8.86 -3.87
N THR A 314 21.48 -9.52 -4.75
CA THR A 314 20.10 -9.14 -5.10
C THR A 314 19.05 -10.04 -4.46
N ASP A 315 19.49 -11.09 -3.74
CA ASP A 315 18.60 -12.03 -3.08
C ASP A 315 17.91 -11.37 -1.87
N PRO A 316 16.59 -11.07 -1.96
CA PRO A 316 15.86 -10.46 -0.86
C PRO A 316 15.85 -11.34 0.39
N TRP A 317 16.04 -12.67 0.25
CA TRP A 317 16.13 -13.60 1.35
C TRP A 317 17.40 -13.42 2.19
N VAL A 318 18.54 -13.16 1.56
CA VAL A 318 19.80 -12.90 2.29
C VAL A 318 19.73 -11.56 3.01
N ALA A 319 19.16 -10.53 2.37
CA ALA A 319 18.87 -9.25 3.01
C ALA A 319 17.84 -9.40 4.15
N ALA A 320 16.96 -10.41 4.02
CA ALA A 320 15.85 -10.71 4.91
C ALA A 320 16.21 -11.24 6.29
N GLN A 321 17.43 -11.61 6.53
CA GLN A 321 17.81 -12.39 7.72
C GLN A 321 18.01 -11.58 9.00
N ASN A 322 17.91 -10.25 8.91
CA ASN A 322 18.01 -9.39 10.08
C ASN A 322 16.62 -8.98 10.56
N TYR A 323 15.95 -9.86 11.29
CA TYR A 323 14.76 -9.50 12.03
C TYR A 323 15.18 -8.76 13.31
N VAL A 324 14.82 -7.49 13.40
CA VAL A 324 15.02 -6.65 14.57
C VAL A 324 13.66 -6.48 15.23
N ALA A 325 13.42 -7.24 16.30
CA ALA A 325 12.27 -7.02 17.18
C ALA A 325 12.76 -6.57 18.54
N PRO A 326 12.04 -5.69 19.26
CA PRO A 326 12.28 -5.52 20.67
C PRO A 326 12.05 -6.86 21.37
N ASP A 327 13.02 -7.30 22.19
CA ASP A 327 12.83 -8.43 23.09
C ASP A 327 11.94 -8.03 24.27
N GLU A 328 11.56 -9.02 25.10
CA GLU A 328 10.69 -8.79 26.27
C GLU A 328 11.31 -7.81 27.30
N ASP A 329 12.62 -7.59 27.22
CA ASP A 329 13.39 -6.70 28.10
C ASP A 329 13.67 -5.32 27.49
N GLY A 330 13.12 -5.02 26.29
CA GLY A 330 13.33 -3.75 25.58
C GLY A 330 14.66 -3.62 24.86
N GLY A 331 15.40 -4.72 24.74
CA GLY A 331 16.59 -4.85 23.90
C GLY A 331 16.23 -5.15 22.43
N VAL A 332 17.25 -5.11 21.59
CA VAL A 332 17.10 -5.42 20.16
C VAL A 332 17.65 -6.81 19.90
N SER A 333 16.76 -7.79 19.69
CA SER A 333 17.15 -9.14 19.31
C SER A 333 17.26 -9.29 17.80
N ILE A 334 18.44 -9.69 17.32
CA ILE A 334 18.70 -10.04 15.92
C ILE A 334 18.70 -11.56 15.82
N THR A 335 17.56 -12.15 15.43
CA THR A 335 17.52 -13.57 15.10
C THR A 335 17.87 -13.78 13.64
N ARG A 336 18.89 -14.59 13.36
CA ARG A 336 19.28 -15.03 12.01
C ARG A 336 18.89 -16.51 11.83
N PRO A 337 17.72 -16.81 11.28
CA PRO A 337 17.43 -18.20 10.91
C PRO A 337 18.36 -18.61 9.77
N THR A 338 18.87 -19.84 9.82
CA THR A 338 19.63 -20.41 8.71
C THR A 338 18.68 -20.60 7.51
N PRO A 339 18.95 -20.00 6.34
CA PRO A 339 18.08 -20.13 5.19
C PRO A 339 18.02 -21.60 4.73
N LYS A 340 16.80 -22.11 4.55
CA LYS A 340 16.59 -23.47 4.01
C LYS A 340 16.81 -23.51 2.50
N TYR A 341 16.55 -22.38 1.82
CA TYR A 341 16.67 -22.22 0.37
C TYR A 341 17.53 -21.00 0.03
N SER A 342 18.10 -20.99 -1.16
CA SER A 342 18.91 -19.89 -1.68
C SER A 342 18.61 -19.63 -3.15
N TYR A 343 19.10 -18.54 -3.73
CA TYR A 343 18.97 -18.27 -5.17
C TYR A 343 19.53 -19.42 -6.04
N ARG A 344 20.47 -20.22 -5.52
CA ARG A 344 21.07 -21.38 -6.22
C ARG A 344 20.06 -22.51 -6.43
N ASP A 345 18.98 -22.54 -5.65
CA ASP A 345 17.89 -23.50 -5.82
C ASP A 345 16.96 -23.13 -6.99
N ILE A 346 17.15 -21.94 -7.59
CA ILE A 346 16.45 -21.51 -8.80
C ILE A 346 17.28 -21.94 -10.01
N PRO A 347 16.67 -22.62 -11.02
CA PRO A 347 17.40 -23.01 -12.22
C PRO A 347 18.03 -21.79 -12.92
N ALA A 348 19.27 -21.96 -13.37
CA ALA A 348 20.07 -20.87 -13.95
C ALA A 348 19.40 -20.21 -15.18
N ALA A 349 18.60 -20.98 -15.92
CA ALA A 349 17.90 -20.50 -17.11
C ALA A 349 16.88 -19.38 -16.83
N TYR A 350 16.42 -19.24 -15.58
CA TYR A 350 15.40 -18.23 -15.22
C TYR A 350 15.98 -17.01 -14.50
N ARG A 351 17.21 -17.11 -13.97
CA ARG A 351 17.83 -16.04 -13.18
C ARG A 351 18.01 -14.76 -14.01
N GLY A 352 17.70 -13.61 -13.42
CA GLY A 352 17.79 -12.31 -14.06
C GLY A 352 16.68 -11.98 -15.07
N LEU A 353 15.79 -12.95 -15.39
CA LEU A 353 14.67 -12.69 -16.30
C LEU A 353 13.60 -11.84 -15.60
N ASP A 354 13.00 -10.91 -16.34
CA ASP A 354 11.75 -10.28 -15.92
C ASP A 354 10.68 -11.34 -15.63
N ARG A 355 9.88 -11.13 -14.59
CA ARG A 355 8.87 -12.08 -14.12
C ARG A 355 7.89 -12.56 -15.22
N PHE A 356 7.52 -11.68 -16.14
CA PHE A 356 6.59 -12.05 -17.24
C PHE A 356 7.30 -12.78 -18.37
N VAL A 357 8.59 -12.52 -18.57
CA VAL A 357 9.45 -13.30 -19.50
C VAL A 357 9.66 -14.69 -18.91
N ALA A 358 10.01 -14.77 -17.63
CA ALA A 358 10.16 -16.03 -16.90
C ALA A 358 8.88 -16.87 -16.92
N ARG A 359 7.69 -16.24 -16.74
CA ARG A 359 6.38 -16.91 -16.85
C ARG A 359 6.23 -17.65 -18.18
N LYS A 360 6.52 -16.97 -19.30
CA LYS A 360 6.40 -17.56 -20.63
C LYS A 360 7.36 -18.73 -20.84
N GLN A 361 8.60 -18.57 -20.40
CA GLN A 361 9.60 -19.63 -20.51
C GLN A 361 9.26 -20.83 -19.62
N ILE A 362 8.87 -20.61 -18.37
CA ILE A 362 8.45 -21.67 -17.45
C ILE A 362 7.28 -22.48 -18.04
N VAL A 363 6.29 -21.82 -18.61
CA VAL A 363 5.16 -22.53 -19.24
C VAL A 363 5.62 -23.36 -20.44
N ALA A 364 6.56 -22.86 -21.24
CA ALA A 364 7.12 -23.61 -22.37
C ALA A 364 7.91 -24.85 -21.88
N ASP A 365 8.78 -24.67 -20.89
CA ASP A 365 9.62 -25.73 -20.34
C ASP A 365 8.77 -26.81 -19.62
N LEU A 366 7.68 -26.41 -18.96
CA LEU A 366 6.70 -27.35 -18.38
C LEU A 366 6.02 -28.21 -19.45
N LYS A 367 5.72 -27.64 -20.62
CA LYS A 367 5.15 -28.38 -21.77
C LYS A 367 6.18 -29.39 -22.31
N GLU A 368 7.42 -28.97 -22.47
CA GLU A 368 8.52 -29.86 -22.93
C GLU A 368 8.79 -30.98 -21.92
N ALA A 369 8.78 -30.69 -20.64
CA ALA A 369 8.98 -31.69 -19.56
C ALA A 369 7.77 -32.63 -19.34
N GLY A 370 6.64 -32.43 -20.02
CA GLY A 370 5.42 -33.21 -19.83
C GLY A 370 4.71 -32.96 -18.48
N LEU A 371 5.05 -31.87 -17.81
CA LEU A 371 4.48 -31.45 -16.52
C LEU A 371 3.33 -30.46 -16.64
N PHE A 372 3.08 -29.99 -17.86
CA PHE A 372 1.93 -29.14 -18.18
C PHE A 372 0.69 -30.02 -18.47
N GLU A 373 -0.45 -29.68 -17.87
CA GLU A 373 -1.69 -30.41 -18.10
C GLU A 373 -2.61 -29.70 -19.08
N LYS A 374 -2.99 -28.47 -18.74
CA LYS A 374 -3.84 -27.60 -19.58
C LYS A 374 -3.73 -26.15 -19.18
N GLU A 375 -4.25 -25.25 -20.01
CA GLU A 375 -4.52 -23.86 -19.66
C GLU A 375 -5.99 -23.53 -19.95
N GLU A 376 -6.58 -22.73 -19.08
CA GLU A 376 -7.95 -22.27 -19.18
C GLU A 376 -8.00 -20.75 -19.16
N LYS A 377 -8.83 -20.15 -20.01
CA LYS A 377 -9.07 -18.70 -19.94
C LYS A 377 -9.69 -18.36 -18.58
N HIS A 378 -9.14 -17.38 -17.94
CA HIS A 378 -9.57 -16.95 -16.61
C HIS A 378 -9.47 -15.44 -16.48
N LYS A 379 -10.53 -14.80 -15.94
CA LYS A 379 -10.47 -13.38 -15.61
C LYS A 379 -9.71 -13.18 -14.31
N LEU A 380 -8.69 -12.34 -14.36
CA LEU A 380 -7.80 -12.04 -13.26
C LEU A 380 -8.14 -10.66 -12.70
N LYS A 381 -8.08 -10.52 -11.38
CA LYS A 381 -7.97 -9.22 -10.73
C LYS A 381 -6.49 -8.97 -10.49
N VAL A 382 -5.91 -8.08 -11.28
CA VAL A 382 -4.47 -7.77 -11.24
C VAL A 382 -4.27 -6.51 -10.41
N PRO A 383 -3.48 -6.58 -9.32
CA PRO A 383 -3.16 -5.41 -8.51
C PRO A 383 -2.19 -4.49 -9.26
N ARG A 384 -2.60 -3.25 -9.50
CA ARG A 384 -1.77 -2.23 -10.15
C ARG A 384 -1.59 -1.02 -9.25
N GLY A 385 -0.40 -0.41 -9.31
CA GLY A 385 -0.17 0.87 -8.66
C GLY A 385 -0.95 1.99 -9.34
N ASP A 386 -1.73 2.76 -8.58
CA ASP A 386 -2.57 3.86 -9.09
C ASP A 386 -1.76 4.95 -9.81
N ARG A 387 -0.48 5.10 -9.45
CA ARG A 387 0.44 6.11 -9.99
C ARG A 387 1.20 5.64 -11.23
N THR A 388 1.58 4.37 -11.26
CA THR A 388 2.49 3.81 -12.27
C THR A 388 1.78 2.94 -13.30
N GLY A 389 0.62 2.38 -12.95
CA GLY A 389 -0.07 1.34 -13.72
C GLY A 389 0.68 0.00 -13.77
N VAL A 390 1.80 -0.12 -13.03
CA VAL A 390 2.61 -1.34 -13.02
C VAL A 390 1.97 -2.37 -12.09
N VAL A 391 2.10 -3.65 -12.44
CA VAL A 391 1.65 -4.74 -11.57
C VAL A 391 2.44 -4.73 -10.27
N ILE A 392 1.73 -4.58 -9.17
CA ILE A 392 2.27 -4.59 -7.81
C ILE A 392 2.62 -6.02 -7.41
N GLU A 393 3.76 -6.17 -6.75
CA GLU A 393 4.22 -7.46 -6.25
C GLU A 393 4.14 -7.53 -4.73
N PRO A 394 3.50 -8.58 -4.16
CA PRO A 394 3.72 -8.90 -2.76
C PRO A 394 5.20 -9.22 -2.56
N MET A 395 5.88 -8.48 -1.68
CA MET A 395 7.32 -8.63 -1.49
C MET A 395 7.74 -8.48 -0.03
N LEU A 396 8.65 -9.33 0.39
CA LEU A 396 9.26 -9.26 1.72
C LEU A 396 10.35 -8.20 1.74
N THR A 397 10.10 -7.13 2.48
CA THR A 397 11.06 -6.05 2.66
C THR A 397 11.11 -5.59 4.10
N ASP A 398 12.26 -5.04 4.52
CA ASP A 398 12.40 -4.38 5.82
C ASP A 398 11.66 -3.03 5.77
N GLN A 399 10.63 -2.90 6.59
CA GLN A 399 9.81 -1.70 6.65
C GLN A 399 9.55 -1.29 8.10
N TRP A 400 9.11 -0.05 8.29
CA TRP A 400 8.57 0.42 9.55
C TRP A 400 7.06 0.25 9.56
N PHE A 401 6.55 -0.29 10.68
CA PHE A 401 5.12 -0.57 10.87
C PHE A 401 4.60 0.05 12.14
N VAL A 402 3.32 0.44 12.10
CA VAL A 402 2.52 0.72 13.30
C VAL A 402 1.70 -0.52 13.63
N ALA A 403 1.83 -1.03 14.85
CA ALA A 403 1.08 -2.18 15.35
C ALA A 403 -0.34 -1.76 15.70
N MET A 404 -1.25 -1.84 14.74
CA MET A 404 -2.61 -1.30 14.84
C MET A 404 -3.48 -2.00 15.87
N SER A 405 -3.29 -3.31 16.05
CA SER A 405 -4.09 -4.16 16.96
C SER A 405 -3.38 -4.49 18.27
N LYS A 406 -2.17 -3.97 18.50
CA LYS A 406 -1.44 -4.18 19.75
C LYS A 406 -1.93 -3.19 20.81
N ALA A 407 -2.19 -3.68 22.03
CA ALA A 407 -2.52 -2.81 23.15
C ALA A 407 -1.36 -1.88 23.50
N GLY A 408 -1.64 -0.59 23.61
CA GLY A 408 -0.71 0.43 24.09
C GLY A 408 -0.66 0.51 25.62
N SER A 409 -0.01 1.56 26.11
CA SER A 409 0.15 1.82 27.56
C SER A 409 -1.17 1.94 28.32
N GLU A 410 -2.25 2.32 27.66
CA GLU A 410 -3.60 2.45 28.22
C GLU A 410 -4.42 1.15 28.18
N GLY A 411 -3.83 0.04 27.75
CA GLY A 411 -4.48 -1.27 27.70
C GLY A 411 -5.40 -1.49 26.50
N LYS A 412 -5.55 -0.50 25.61
CA LYS A 412 -6.31 -0.59 24.36
C LYS A 412 -5.40 -0.38 23.16
N SER A 413 -5.71 -1.01 22.05
CA SER A 413 -5.03 -0.77 20.76
C SER A 413 -5.55 0.51 20.10
N ILE A 414 -4.78 1.01 19.11
CA ILE A 414 -5.20 2.13 18.25
C ILE A 414 -6.54 1.80 17.57
N THR A 415 -6.68 0.58 17.08
CA THR A 415 -7.91 0.11 16.42
C THR A 415 -9.11 0.08 17.35
N GLU A 416 -8.95 -0.45 18.58
CA GLU A 416 -10.02 -0.50 19.56
C GLU A 416 -10.49 0.91 19.95
N GLN A 417 -9.58 1.84 20.18
CA GLN A 417 -9.90 3.24 20.48
C GLN A 417 -10.64 3.91 19.31
N ALA A 418 -10.19 3.68 18.08
CA ALA A 418 -10.84 4.21 16.88
C ALA A 418 -12.27 3.67 16.70
N LEU A 419 -12.51 2.38 16.94
CA LEU A 419 -13.86 1.80 16.89
C LEU A 419 -14.75 2.33 18.02
N GLU A 420 -14.20 2.51 19.21
CA GLU A 420 -14.94 2.98 20.39
C GLU A 420 -15.43 4.43 20.21
N CYS A 421 -14.61 5.35 19.67
CA CYS A 421 -15.02 6.74 19.50
C CYS A 421 -16.22 6.90 18.52
N VAL A 422 -16.37 5.99 17.57
CA VAL A 422 -17.53 5.96 16.66
C VAL A 422 -18.72 5.27 17.34
N SER A 423 -18.52 4.13 18.00
CA SER A 423 -19.60 3.40 18.68
C SER A 423 -20.19 4.16 19.86
N SER A 424 -19.40 4.97 20.56
CA SER A 424 -19.86 5.88 21.63
C SER A 424 -20.61 7.11 21.11
N GLY A 425 -20.50 7.41 19.83
CA GLY A 425 -21.08 8.60 19.21
C GLY A 425 -20.26 9.88 19.39
N GLU A 426 -19.03 9.80 19.89
CA GLU A 426 -18.08 10.91 19.95
C GLU A 426 -17.71 11.38 18.53
N VAL A 427 -17.50 10.45 17.61
CA VAL A 427 -17.33 10.70 16.17
C VAL A 427 -18.55 10.17 15.44
N LYS A 428 -19.13 11.00 14.55
CA LYS A 428 -20.32 10.65 13.77
C LYS A 428 -20.04 10.83 12.29
N PHE A 429 -20.53 9.87 11.49
CA PHE A 429 -20.48 9.96 10.03
C PHE A 429 -21.77 10.55 9.47
N HIS A 430 -21.65 11.40 8.47
CA HIS A 430 -22.76 11.93 7.70
C HIS A 430 -22.46 11.74 6.19
N PRO A 431 -23.23 10.90 5.46
CA PRO A 431 -24.33 10.04 5.93
C PRO A 431 -23.85 8.86 6.78
N GLU A 432 -24.73 8.36 7.65
CA GLU A 432 -24.43 7.35 8.68
C GLU A 432 -23.97 5.99 8.10
N ASN A 433 -24.39 5.65 6.89
CA ASN A 433 -24.04 4.38 6.25
C ASN A 433 -22.50 4.17 6.09
N TRP A 434 -21.69 5.22 6.12
CA TRP A 434 -20.22 5.12 6.09
C TRP A 434 -19.62 4.45 7.33
N VAL A 435 -20.38 4.35 8.43
CA VAL A 435 -19.96 3.58 9.63
C VAL A 435 -19.68 2.11 9.28
N ASN A 436 -20.45 1.52 8.36
CA ASN A 436 -20.22 0.13 7.95
C ASN A 436 -18.87 -0.05 7.26
N THR A 437 -18.53 0.85 6.34
CA THR A 437 -17.23 0.84 5.65
C THR A 437 -16.09 1.06 6.64
N TYR A 438 -16.23 2.02 7.56
CA TYR A 438 -15.25 2.29 8.60
C TYR A 438 -15.00 1.06 9.49
N ASN A 439 -16.05 0.43 9.98
CA ASN A 439 -15.95 -0.76 10.81
C ASN A 439 -15.34 -1.95 10.05
N GLN A 440 -15.70 -2.13 8.78
CA GLN A 440 -15.13 -3.19 7.94
C GLN A 440 -13.61 -3.03 7.78
N TRP A 441 -13.14 -1.81 7.53
CA TRP A 441 -11.71 -1.52 7.43
C TRP A 441 -10.97 -1.79 8.74
N LEU A 442 -11.45 -1.25 9.86
CA LEU A 442 -10.77 -1.36 11.14
C LEU A 442 -10.79 -2.78 11.72
N ASN A 443 -11.90 -3.52 11.57
CA ASN A 443 -11.96 -4.90 12.05
C ASN A 443 -11.03 -5.86 11.30
N ASN A 444 -10.61 -5.50 10.08
CA ASN A 444 -9.70 -6.30 9.25
C ASN A 444 -8.33 -5.64 9.06
N ILE A 445 -8.03 -4.57 9.82
CA ILE A 445 -6.83 -3.79 9.61
C ILE A 445 -5.58 -4.61 9.94
N GLN A 446 -4.60 -4.54 9.07
CA GLN A 446 -3.26 -5.07 9.30
C GLN A 446 -2.35 -3.98 9.87
N ASP A 447 -1.17 -4.36 10.36
CA ASP A 447 -0.18 -3.39 10.78
C ASP A 447 0.19 -2.46 9.61
N TRP A 448 0.15 -1.18 9.87
CA TRP A 448 0.32 -0.16 8.84
C TRP A 448 1.78 0.06 8.48
N CYS A 449 2.15 -0.22 7.25
CA CYS A 449 3.47 0.12 6.71
C CYS A 449 3.57 1.62 6.49
N ILE A 450 4.44 2.29 7.24
CA ILE A 450 4.61 3.75 7.22
C ILE A 450 5.84 4.22 6.44
N SER A 451 6.77 3.33 6.11
CA SER A 451 7.96 3.69 5.34
C SER A 451 7.71 3.69 3.84
N ARG A 452 8.38 4.59 3.13
CA ARG A 452 8.43 4.71 1.67
C ARG A 452 9.87 4.92 1.24
N GLN A 453 10.25 4.36 0.12
CA GLN A 453 11.61 4.46 -0.42
C GLN A 453 11.72 5.48 -1.53
#